data_79d711658c1808f50ba4b95e0e06db31
#
_entry.id   79d711658c1808f50ba4b95e0e06db31
#
_cell.length_a   1.000
_cell.length_b   1.000
_cell.length_c   1.000
_cell.angle_alpha   90.00
_cell.angle_beta   90.00
_cell.angle_gamma   90.00
#
_symmetry.space_group_name_H-M   'P 1'
#
loop_
_entity.id
_entity.type
_entity.pdbx_description
1 polymer ?
#
loop_
_entity_poly.entity_id
_entity_poly.type
_entity_poly.pdbx_seq_one_letter_code
_entity_poly.pdbx_strand_id
1 'polypeptide(L)'
;MSKSIVSMLWDFIVDNNIATDNEVILVSDINGWNEETMTDIIYARTGLRSYEQCKDEGYSGTDELDSYYCIDEEEEEDEDEKE
;
A
#
# COMPACT_ATOMS: atom_id res chain seq x y z
N MET A 1 -4.33 3.16 -19.59
CA MET A 1 -4.67 4.09 -18.60
C MET A 1 -4.17 3.71 -17.27
N SER A 2 -3.62 4.64 -16.56
CA SER A 2 -3.12 4.37 -15.23
C SER A 2 -4.20 4.51 -14.20
N LYS A 3 -4.16 3.68 -13.18
CA LYS A 3 -5.03 3.85 -12.05
C LYS A 3 -4.48 4.97 -11.17
N SER A 4 -5.36 5.62 -10.44
CA SER A 4 -4.92 6.58 -9.44
C SER A 4 -4.29 5.84 -8.28
N ILE A 5 -3.47 6.53 -7.51
CA ILE A 5 -2.87 5.90 -6.33
C ILE A 5 -3.96 5.44 -5.35
N VAL A 6 -5.06 6.15 -5.28
CA VAL A 6 -6.17 5.77 -4.42
C VAL A 6 -6.72 4.41 -4.82
N SER A 7 -6.96 4.20 -6.11
CA SER A 7 -7.47 2.92 -6.59
C SER A 7 -6.47 1.80 -6.36
N MET A 8 -5.20 2.07 -6.55
CA MET A 8 -4.18 1.06 -6.36
C MET A 8 -4.10 0.62 -4.90
N LEU A 9 -4.15 1.57 -4.00
CA LEU A 9 -4.12 1.25 -2.58
C LEU A 9 -5.41 0.58 -2.13
N TRP A 10 -6.54 0.97 -2.70
CA TRP A 10 -7.82 0.33 -2.41
C TRP A 10 -7.73 -1.15 -2.75
N ASP A 11 -7.27 -1.46 -3.97
CA ASP A 11 -7.12 -2.85 -4.38
C ASP A 11 -6.19 -3.62 -3.44
N PHE A 12 -5.09 -2.99 -3.06
CA PHE A 12 -4.12 -3.60 -2.15
C PHE A 12 -4.78 -3.92 -0.80
N ILE A 13 -5.53 -2.99 -0.26
CA ILE A 13 -6.17 -3.15 1.03
C ILE A 13 -7.17 -4.30 1.01
N VAL A 14 -7.99 -4.34 -0.03
CA VAL A 14 -9.01 -5.36 -0.12
C VAL A 14 -8.41 -6.72 -0.44
N ASP A 15 -7.45 -6.76 -1.34
CA ASP A 15 -6.82 -8.03 -1.74
C ASP A 15 -6.10 -8.70 -0.57
N ASN A 16 -5.56 -7.93 0.34
CA ASN A 16 -4.84 -8.48 1.49
C ASN A 16 -5.72 -8.61 2.73
N ASN A 17 -7.02 -8.40 2.57
CA ASN A 17 -7.98 -8.50 3.67
C ASN A 17 -7.64 -7.54 4.82
N ILE A 18 -7.01 -6.43 4.50
CA ILE A 18 -6.71 -5.42 5.51
C ILE A 18 -8.02 -4.76 5.94
N ALA A 19 -8.89 -4.47 4.96
CA ALA A 19 -10.21 -3.91 5.23
C ALA A 19 -11.14 -4.31 4.10
N THR A 20 -12.43 -4.22 4.33
CA THR A 20 -13.40 -4.56 3.29
C THR A 20 -13.65 -3.35 2.39
N ASP A 21 -14.25 -3.60 1.23
CA ASP A 21 -14.66 -2.51 0.34
C ASP A 21 -15.51 -1.50 1.08
N ASN A 22 -16.48 -1.98 1.85
CA ASN A 22 -17.39 -1.08 2.56
C ASN A 22 -16.65 -0.20 3.55
N GLU A 23 -15.65 -0.74 4.22
CA GLU A 23 -14.87 0.03 5.16
C GLU A 23 -14.06 1.11 4.45
N VAL A 24 -13.46 0.76 3.33
CA VAL A 24 -12.68 1.73 2.55
C VAL A 24 -13.58 2.85 2.07
N ILE A 25 -14.75 2.51 1.56
CA ILE A 25 -15.71 3.50 1.08
C ILE A 25 -16.15 4.42 2.22
N LEU A 26 -16.51 3.84 3.35
CA LEU A 26 -17.00 4.61 4.48
C LEU A 26 -15.95 5.61 4.97
N VAL A 27 -14.74 5.14 5.19
CA VAL A 27 -13.69 6.00 5.70
C VAL A 27 -13.33 7.08 4.68
N SER A 28 -13.29 6.71 3.41
CA SER A 28 -12.95 7.66 2.36
C SER A 28 -14.03 8.71 2.16
N ASP A 29 -15.30 8.33 2.31
CA ASP A 29 -16.39 9.30 2.21
C ASP A 29 -16.31 10.32 3.33
N ILE A 30 -15.84 9.91 4.50
CA ILE A 30 -15.74 10.81 5.64
C ILE A 30 -14.49 11.68 5.56
N ASN A 31 -13.37 11.09 5.19
CA ASN A 31 -12.07 11.76 5.27
C ASN A 31 -11.52 12.24 3.94
N GLY A 32 -12.08 11.80 2.85
CA GLY A 32 -11.62 12.17 1.51
C GLY A 32 -10.97 11.02 0.79
N TRP A 33 -11.08 11.02 -0.52
CA TRP A 33 -10.53 9.95 -1.35
C TRP A 33 -9.12 10.34 -1.78
N ASN A 34 -8.15 10.09 -0.90
CA ASN A 34 -6.77 10.45 -1.19
C ASN A 34 -5.81 9.40 -0.60
N GLU A 35 -4.56 9.54 -0.94
CA GLU A 35 -3.54 8.58 -0.52
C GLU A 35 -3.43 8.49 1.00
N GLU A 36 -3.51 9.63 1.65
CA GLU A 36 -3.39 9.67 3.10
C GLU A 36 -4.47 8.85 3.78
N THR A 37 -5.70 8.96 3.29
CA THR A 37 -6.81 8.19 3.85
C THR A 37 -6.56 6.69 3.70
N MET A 38 -6.05 6.29 2.54
CA MET A 38 -5.76 4.87 2.31
C MET A 38 -4.67 4.38 3.25
N THR A 39 -3.62 5.16 3.47
CA THR A 39 -2.56 4.75 4.38
C THR A 39 -3.04 4.75 5.82
N ASP A 40 -3.97 5.65 6.17
CA ASP A 40 -4.57 5.64 7.51
C ASP A 40 -5.33 4.35 7.76
N ILE A 41 -6.05 3.85 6.76
CA ILE A 41 -6.77 2.60 6.88
C ILE A 41 -5.79 1.46 7.12
N ILE A 42 -4.70 1.44 6.36
CA ILE A 42 -3.67 0.42 6.53
C ILE A 42 -3.11 0.48 7.96
N TYR A 43 -2.79 1.67 8.43
CA TYR A 43 -2.23 1.83 9.76
C TYR A 43 -3.21 1.36 10.84
N ALA A 44 -4.47 1.75 10.69
CA ALA A 44 -5.48 1.39 11.68
C ALA A 44 -5.68 -0.11 11.80
N ARG A 45 -5.49 -0.83 10.68
CA ARG A 45 -5.76 -2.26 10.67
C ARG A 45 -4.51 -3.10 10.90
N THR A 46 -3.34 -2.64 10.50
CA THR A 46 -2.13 -3.45 10.55
C THR A 46 -1.06 -2.87 11.47
N GLY A 47 -1.16 -1.60 11.80
CA GLY A 47 -0.11 -0.92 12.54
C GLY A 47 1.06 -0.50 11.66
N LEU A 48 0.98 -0.74 10.37
CA LEU A 48 2.06 -0.39 9.44
C LEU A 48 1.74 0.93 8.75
N ARG A 49 2.74 1.76 8.57
CA ARG A 49 2.49 3.11 8.13
C ARG A 49 2.60 3.32 6.64
N SER A 50 3.14 2.37 5.91
CA SER A 50 3.35 2.57 4.49
C SER A 50 3.25 1.25 3.75
N TYR A 51 3.09 1.37 2.44
CA TYR A 51 3.07 0.20 1.56
C TYR A 51 4.38 -0.57 1.67
N GLU A 52 5.49 0.15 1.75
CA GLU A 52 6.79 -0.51 1.83
C GLU A 52 6.90 -1.36 3.08
N GLN A 53 6.41 -0.86 4.21
CA GLN A 53 6.40 -1.64 5.44
C GLN A 53 5.53 -2.88 5.31
N CYS A 54 4.41 -2.75 4.61
CA CYS A 54 3.54 -3.90 4.38
C CYS A 54 4.26 -4.98 3.58
N LYS A 55 5.02 -4.57 2.56
CA LYS A 55 5.77 -5.54 1.78
C LYS A 55 6.79 -6.27 2.64
N ASP A 56 7.43 -5.54 3.55
CA ASP A 56 8.40 -6.16 4.45
C ASP A 56 7.74 -7.19 5.37
N GLU A 57 6.48 -6.97 5.71
CA GLU A 57 5.75 -7.89 6.59
C GLU A 57 5.15 -9.07 5.84
N GLY A 58 5.27 -9.08 4.53
CA GLY A 58 4.79 -10.20 3.74
C GLY A 58 3.47 -10.01 3.02
N TYR A 59 2.93 -8.80 3.04
CA TYR A 59 1.69 -8.56 2.31
C TYR A 59 1.97 -8.54 0.81
N SER A 60 0.99 -8.97 0.05
CA SER A 60 1.11 -9.03 -1.41
C SER A 60 0.92 -7.66 -2.01
N GLY A 61 1.88 -7.19 -2.78
CA GLY A 61 1.76 -5.91 -3.47
C GLY A 61 1.49 -6.12 -4.95
N THR A 62 1.53 -5.03 -5.69
CA THR A 62 1.35 -5.07 -7.13
C THR A 62 2.51 -4.36 -7.80
N ASP A 63 2.73 -4.68 -9.07
CA ASP A 63 3.78 -4.01 -9.83
C ASP A 63 3.52 -2.51 -9.92
N GLU A 64 2.26 -2.11 -10.01
CA GLU A 64 1.92 -0.71 -10.09
C GLU A 64 2.32 0.05 -8.84
N LEU A 65 2.04 -0.52 -7.68
CA LEU A 65 2.42 0.12 -6.43
C LEU A 65 3.92 0.11 -6.22
N ASP A 66 4.57 -0.98 -6.58
CA ASP A 66 6.02 -1.07 -6.49
C ASP A 66 6.67 0.03 -7.34
N SER A 67 6.13 0.25 -8.51
CA SER A 67 6.64 1.28 -9.40
C SER A 67 6.37 2.67 -8.85
N TYR A 68 5.17 2.89 -8.33
CA TYR A 68 4.80 4.19 -7.80
C TYR A 68 5.71 4.60 -6.63
N TYR A 69 6.02 3.65 -5.75
CA TYR A 69 6.84 3.93 -4.58
C TYR A 69 8.32 3.65 -4.82
N CYS A 70 8.68 3.28 -6.03
CA CYS A 70 10.06 3.00 -6.39
C CYS A 70 10.69 1.89 -5.54
N ILE A 71 9.91 0.86 -5.28
CA ILE A 71 10.39 -0.27 -4.53
C ILE A 71 11.06 -1.25 -5.48
N ASP A 72 12.32 -1.58 -5.19
CA ASP A 72 13.08 -2.41 -6.09
C ASP A 72 13.48 -3.66 -5.35
N GLU A 73 12.83 -4.76 -5.67
CA GLU A 73 13.01 -5.96 -4.90
C GLU A 73 14.25 -6.71 -5.21
N GLU A 74 14.78 -6.54 -6.39
CA GLU A 74 15.92 -7.26 -6.70
C GLU A 74 17.12 -6.71 -6.16
N GLU A 75 17.19 -5.62 -5.57
CA GLU A 75 18.34 -5.13 -5.16
C GLU A 75 18.82 -5.54 -3.96
N GLU A 76 18.31 -6.06 -3.45
CA GLU A 76 18.79 -6.43 -2.43
C GLU A 76 20.02 -6.78 -2.31
N GLU A 77 20.67 -6.70 -2.77
CA GLU A 77 21.78 -6.82 -2.72
C GLU A 77 22.57 -6.09 -2.56
N ASP A 78 22.74 -5.75 -2.53
CA ASP A 78 23.44 -5.09 -2.53
C ASP A 78 23.92 -4.55 -1.84
N GLU A 79 23.89 -4.63 -1.83
CA GLU A 79 24.46 -4.15 -1.41
C GLU A 79 25.03 -3.86 -0.82
N ASP A 80 25.28 -4.15 -0.87
CA ASP A 80 25.90 -3.92 -0.42
C ASP A 80 26.46 -3.52 0.06
N GLU A 81 26.47 -3.71 -0.03
CA GLU A 81 27.10 -3.40 0.22
C GLU A 81 27.64 -2.94 0.64
N LYS A 82 27.89 -3.11 0.61
CA LYS A 82 28.51 -2.75 0.73
C LYS A 82 29.03 -2.29 1.26
N GLU A 83 29.43 -2.57 1.25
CA GLU A 83 30.05 -2.16 1.47
C GLU A 83 30.38 -1.88 1.82
#